data_e5d22e30853e2d548b896c5f1f1409fd
#
_entry.id   e5d22e30853e2d548b896c5f1f1409fd
#
_cell.length_a   1.000
_cell.length_b   1.000
_cell.length_c   1.000
_cell.angle_alpha   90.00
_cell.angle_beta   90.00
_cell.angle_gamma   90.00
#
_symmetry.space_group_name_H-M   'P 1'
#
loop_
_entity.id
_entity.type
_entity.pdbx_description
1 polymer ?
#
loop_
_entity_poly.entity_id
_entity_poly.type
_entity_poly.pdbx_seq_one_letter_code
_entity_poly.pdbx_strand_id
1 'polypeptide(L)'
;MKLVLSFCAMTLLGAGAARAQVELNTYADSSGNIDVQKLTCGQLANTFQEDADFLSVWYSGWYNGLAGYSKLQVERAKELEHRVIVYCKANPKTKVITAMDIQIKKFRKENGIRVDDEK
;
A
#
# COMPACT_ATOMS: atom_id res chain seq x y z
N MET A 1 28.94 58.02 7.18
CA MET A 1 29.30 56.59 7.28
C MET A 1 28.05 55.85 7.71
N LYS A 2 27.32 55.22 6.78
CA LYS A 2 26.07 54.49 7.05
C LYS A 2 26.39 52.99 6.98
N LEU A 3 26.32 52.31 8.14
CA LEU A 3 26.42 50.85 8.23
C LEU A 3 25.07 50.26 7.79
N VAL A 4 25.07 49.51 6.70
CA VAL A 4 23.95 48.67 6.29
C VAL A 4 24.16 47.30 6.89
N LEU A 5 23.38 46.97 7.93
CA LEU A 5 23.30 45.60 8.48
C LEU A 5 22.43 44.78 7.53
N SER A 6 23.06 43.87 6.78
CA SER A 6 22.37 42.87 5.97
C SER A 6 21.89 41.70 6.87
N PHE A 7 20.59 41.62 7.05
CA PHE A 7 19.95 40.48 7.78
C PHE A 7 19.85 39.31 6.80
N CYS A 8 20.73 38.31 6.93
CA CYS A 8 20.59 37.03 6.25
C CYS A 8 19.50 36.21 6.96
N ALA A 9 18.31 36.17 6.35
CA ALA A 9 17.26 35.26 6.79
C ALA A 9 17.64 33.82 6.39
N MET A 10 18.09 33.02 7.35
CA MET A 10 18.27 31.58 7.18
C MET A 10 16.90 30.90 7.14
N THR A 11 16.41 30.58 5.96
CA THR A 11 15.27 29.67 5.79
C THR A 11 15.71 28.24 6.13
N LEU A 12 15.34 27.78 7.30
CA LEU A 12 15.39 26.37 7.67
C LEU A 12 14.37 25.62 6.82
N LEU A 13 14.82 25.08 5.69
CA LEU A 13 14.10 24.03 4.97
C LEU A 13 14.07 22.79 5.88
N GLY A 14 12.94 22.55 6.51
CA GLY A 14 12.65 21.31 7.19
C GLY A 14 12.70 20.16 6.18
N ALA A 15 13.82 19.46 6.12
CA ALA A 15 13.93 18.22 5.41
C ALA A 15 13.03 17.19 6.13
N GLY A 16 11.79 17.04 5.66
CA GLY A 16 10.98 15.89 6.01
C GLY A 16 11.80 14.64 5.68
N ALA A 17 12.12 13.83 6.71
CA ALA A 17 12.86 12.59 6.52
C ALA A 17 12.04 11.68 5.59
N ALA A 18 12.37 11.67 4.29
CA ALA A 18 11.89 10.65 3.36
C ALA A 18 12.42 9.32 3.88
N ARG A 19 11.53 8.47 4.40
CA ARG A 19 11.91 7.11 4.80
C ARG A 19 12.35 6.38 3.55
N ALA A 20 13.59 5.88 3.53
CA ALA A 20 14.09 5.05 2.45
C ALA A 20 13.21 3.81 2.35
N GLN A 21 12.78 3.47 1.13
CA GLN A 21 12.07 2.23 0.84
C GLN A 21 13.00 1.05 1.11
N VAL A 22 12.42 -0.05 1.56
CA VAL A 22 13.14 -1.30 1.84
C VAL A 22 12.60 -2.45 1.00
N GLU A 23 13.42 -3.45 0.78
CA GLU A 23 12.99 -4.69 0.15
C GLU A 23 11.97 -5.42 1.03
N LEU A 24 11.00 -6.06 0.41
CA LEU A 24 9.96 -6.83 1.10
C LEU A 24 10.56 -7.92 2.01
N ASN A 25 11.67 -8.52 1.58
CA ASN A 25 12.41 -9.53 2.34
C ASN A 25 12.89 -9.04 3.73
N THR A 26 12.98 -7.73 3.94
CA THR A 26 13.29 -7.13 5.25
C THR A 26 12.29 -7.53 6.35
N TYR A 27 11.07 -7.86 5.95
CA TYR A 27 9.98 -8.26 6.87
C TYR A 27 9.84 -9.79 7.00
N ALA A 28 10.70 -10.56 6.35
CA ALA A 28 10.70 -12.01 6.44
C ALA A 28 11.33 -12.51 7.75
N ASP A 29 10.89 -13.68 8.19
CA ASP A 29 11.51 -14.42 9.29
C ASP A 29 12.86 -15.05 8.88
N SER A 30 13.51 -15.73 9.80
CA SER A 30 14.79 -16.41 9.55
C SER A 30 14.74 -17.50 8.47
N SER A 31 13.54 -17.98 8.14
CA SER A 31 13.31 -18.98 7.08
C SER A 31 12.91 -18.34 5.75
N GLY A 32 12.88 -17.01 5.66
CA GLY A 32 12.50 -16.26 4.47
C GLY A 32 10.98 -16.13 4.24
N ASN A 33 10.16 -16.44 5.25
CA ASN A 33 8.70 -16.38 5.15
C ASN A 33 8.15 -15.07 5.73
N ILE A 34 7.09 -14.56 5.09
CA ILE A 34 6.31 -13.44 5.60
C ILE A 34 4.93 -13.94 5.99
N ASP A 35 4.52 -13.69 7.23
CA ASP A 35 3.13 -13.90 7.64
C ASP A 35 2.28 -12.75 7.11
N VAL A 36 1.68 -12.96 5.95
CA VAL A 36 0.89 -11.96 5.24
C VAL A 36 -0.34 -11.47 6.01
N GLN A 37 -0.85 -12.28 6.94
CA GLN A 37 -1.97 -11.87 7.79
C GLN A 37 -1.56 -10.87 8.87
N LYS A 38 -0.26 -10.76 9.15
CA LYS A 38 0.29 -9.83 10.13
C LYS A 38 0.89 -8.57 9.51
N LEU A 39 1.14 -8.58 8.21
CA LEU A 39 1.77 -7.46 7.52
C LEU A 39 0.94 -6.19 7.68
N THR A 40 1.61 -5.10 8.03
CA THR A 40 0.96 -3.79 8.24
C THR A 40 0.97 -2.94 6.98
N CYS A 41 0.03 -2.03 6.89
CA CYS A 41 -0.01 -1.00 5.86
C CYS A 41 1.28 -0.17 5.78
N GLY A 42 1.87 0.17 6.93
CA GLY A 42 3.15 0.89 6.97
C GLY A 42 4.29 0.09 6.34
N GLN A 43 4.33 -1.21 6.54
CA GLN A 43 5.29 -2.10 5.89
C GLN A 43 5.07 -2.15 4.37
N LEU A 44 3.83 -2.36 3.91
CA LEU A 44 3.52 -2.34 2.48
C LEU A 44 3.90 -1.00 1.84
N ALA A 45 3.49 0.11 2.44
CA ALA A 45 3.76 1.45 1.91
C ALA A 45 5.26 1.83 1.90
N ASN A 46 6.08 1.12 2.68
CA ASN A 46 7.52 1.35 2.79
C ASN A 46 8.36 0.39 1.92
N THR A 47 7.76 -0.55 1.21
CA THR A 47 8.47 -1.40 0.26
C THR A 47 8.72 -0.68 -1.06
N PHE A 48 9.66 -1.19 -1.87
CA PHE A 48 9.77 -0.79 -3.26
C PHE A 48 8.47 -1.08 -4.00
N GLN A 49 8.18 -0.29 -5.05
CA GLN A 49 6.95 -0.42 -5.83
C GLN A 49 6.79 -1.84 -6.40
N GLU A 50 7.87 -2.41 -6.93
CA GLU A 50 7.87 -3.77 -7.49
C GLU A 50 7.48 -4.83 -6.45
N ASP A 51 7.96 -4.69 -5.21
CA ASP A 51 7.62 -5.56 -4.10
C ASP A 51 6.16 -5.37 -3.64
N ALA A 52 5.68 -4.14 -3.65
CA ALA A 52 4.28 -3.83 -3.36
C ALA A 52 3.35 -4.43 -4.42
N ASP A 53 3.70 -4.34 -5.70
CA ASP A 53 2.97 -4.94 -6.81
C ASP A 53 2.92 -6.47 -6.66
N PHE A 54 4.07 -7.09 -6.39
CA PHE A 54 4.18 -8.53 -6.16
C PHE A 54 3.28 -8.99 -5.00
N LEU A 55 3.33 -8.29 -3.87
CA LEU A 55 2.53 -8.61 -2.69
C LEU A 55 1.03 -8.43 -2.96
N SER A 56 0.66 -7.39 -3.71
CA SER A 56 -0.73 -7.12 -4.08
C SER A 56 -1.30 -8.21 -4.99
N VAL A 57 -0.51 -8.70 -5.96
CA VAL A 57 -0.88 -9.84 -6.81
C VAL A 57 -1.05 -11.10 -5.97
N TRP A 58 -0.16 -11.35 -5.01
CA TRP A 58 -0.27 -12.49 -4.11
C TRP A 58 -1.57 -12.44 -3.29
N TYR A 59 -1.88 -11.29 -2.66
CA TYR A 59 -3.12 -11.10 -1.90
C TYR A 59 -4.36 -11.27 -2.78
N SER A 60 -4.35 -10.71 -3.99
CA SER A 60 -5.45 -10.85 -4.93
C SER A 60 -5.69 -12.31 -5.31
N GLY A 61 -4.63 -13.06 -5.59
CA GLY A 61 -4.70 -14.50 -5.89
C GLY A 61 -5.24 -15.30 -4.71
N TRP A 62 -4.77 -15.02 -3.51
CA TRP A 62 -5.24 -15.69 -2.29
C TRP A 62 -6.73 -15.40 -2.02
N TYR A 63 -7.13 -14.13 -2.09
CA TYR A 63 -8.51 -13.70 -1.85
C TYR A 63 -9.49 -14.29 -2.87
N ASN A 64 -9.15 -14.21 -4.15
CA ASN A 64 -9.96 -14.75 -5.24
C ASN A 64 -9.98 -16.28 -5.23
N GLY A 65 -8.86 -16.93 -4.88
CA GLY A 65 -8.77 -18.38 -4.74
C GLY A 65 -9.70 -18.92 -3.66
N LEU A 66 -9.77 -18.27 -2.50
CA LEU A 66 -10.71 -18.62 -1.42
C LEU A 66 -12.17 -18.47 -1.86
N ALA A 67 -12.47 -17.50 -2.70
CA ALA A 67 -13.81 -17.29 -3.26
C ALA A 67 -14.13 -18.18 -4.48
N GLY A 68 -13.17 -18.96 -4.97
CA GLY A 68 -13.30 -19.84 -6.14
C GLY A 68 -13.30 -19.10 -7.49
N TYR A 69 -12.77 -17.88 -7.54
CA TYR A 69 -12.65 -17.11 -8.77
C TYR A 69 -11.36 -17.47 -9.52
N SER A 70 -11.49 -17.69 -10.84
CA SER A 70 -10.36 -18.02 -11.73
C SER A 70 -10.07 -16.96 -12.79
N LYS A 71 -10.83 -15.87 -12.80
CA LYS A 71 -10.69 -14.79 -13.78
C LYS A 71 -10.10 -13.54 -13.13
N LEU A 72 -9.13 -12.93 -13.78
CA LEU A 72 -8.56 -11.64 -13.38
C LEU A 72 -9.07 -10.54 -14.29
N GLN A 73 -9.78 -9.58 -13.72
CA GLN A 73 -10.09 -8.34 -14.42
C GLN A 73 -8.98 -7.33 -14.16
N VAL A 74 -8.09 -7.15 -15.15
CA VAL A 74 -6.79 -6.46 -15.00
C VAL A 74 -6.93 -5.03 -14.52
N GLU A 75 -7.79 -4.23 -15.15
CA GLU A 75 -7.94 -2.81 -14.78
C GLU A 75 -8.51 -2.63 -13.38
N ARG A 76 -9.44 -3.50 -12.98
CA ARG A 76 -9.98 -3.53 -11.62
C ARG A 76 -8.91 -3.89 -10.59
N ALA A 77 -8.06 -4.86 -10.90
CA ALA A 77 -6.97 -5.27 -10.01
C ALA A 77 -5.98 -4.13 -9.78
N LYS A 78 -5.58 -3.44 -10.84
CA LYS A 78 -4.70 -2.26 -10.75
C LYS A 78 -5.32 -1.11 -9.96
N GLU A 79 -6.60 -0.82 -10.19
CA GLU A 79 -7.31 0.22 -9.45
C GLU A 79 -7.39 -0.11 -7.95
N LEU A 80 -7.71 -1.36 -7.61
CA LEU A 80 -7.77 -1.81 -6.22
C LEU A 80 -6.40 -1.76 -5.55
N GLU A 81 -5.35 -2.17 -6.22
CA GLU A 81 -3.99 -2.06 -5.74
C GLU A 81 -3.64 -0.61 -5.39
N HIS A 82 -3.88 0.31 -6.32
CA HIS A 82 -3.65 1.73 -6.10
C HIS A 82 -4.42 2.25 -4.88
N ARG A 83 -5.70 1.91 -4.75
CA ARG A 83 -6.53 2.31 -3.60
C ARG A 83 -6.01 1.77 -2.28
N VAL A 84 -5.56 0.52 -2.26
CA VAL A 84 -4.99 -0.11 -1.06
C VAL A 84 -3.69 0.59 -0.66
N ILE A 85 -2.80 0.88 -1.58
CA ILE A 85 -1.54 1.59 -1.30
C ILE A 85 -1.80 3.00 -0.76
N VAL A 86 -2.71 3.75 -1.39
CA VAL A 86 -3.10 5.10 -0.91
C VAL A 86 -3.70 5.04 0.49
N TYR A 87 -4.60 4.10 0.73
CA TYR A 87 -5.18 3.88 2.05
C TYR A 87 -4.11 3.51 3.09
N CYS A 88 -3.19 2.62 2.73
CA CYS A 88 -2.13 2.16 3.61
C CYS A 88 -1.15 3.29 4.00
N LYS A 89 -0.84 4.21 3.09
CA LYS A 89 -0.02 5.40 3.40
C LYS A 89 -0.67 6.26 4.47
N ALA A 90 -1.99 6.39 4.45
CA ALA A 90 -2.75 7.17 5.44
C ALA A 90 -3.04 6.41 6.73
N ASN A 91 -2.97 5.07 6.72
CA ASN A 91 -3.36 4.20 7.84
C ASN A 91 -2.28 3.14 8.14
N PRO A 92 -1.06 3.54 8.52
CA PRO A 92 0.09 2.64 8.60
C PRO A 92 -0.04 1.52 9.63
N LYS A 93 -0.87 1.69 10.65
CA LYS A 93 -1.10 0.69 11.70
C LYS A 93 -2.12 -0.38 11.32
N THR A 94 -2.90 -0.17 10.28
CA THR A 94 -3.88 -1.13 9.78
C THR A 94 -3.16 -2.32 9.14
N LYS A 95 -3.70 -3.53 9.28
CA LYS A 95 -3.19 -4.70 8.55
C LYS A 95 -3.54 -4.59 7.06
N VAL A 96 -2.65 -5.04 6.18
CA VAL A 96 -2.89 -5.01 4.73
C VAL A 96 -4.16 -5.78 4.36
N ILE A 97 -4.39 -6.95 4.96
CA ILE A 97 -5.59 -7.75 4.70
C ILE A 97 -6.89 -6.99 5.05
N THR A 98 -6.87 -6.21 6.12
CA THR A 98 -8.01 -5.37 6.52
C THR A 98 -8.21 -4.21 5.54
N ALA A 99 -7.12 -3.58 5.11
CA ALA A 99 -7.17 -2.51 4.11
C ALA A 99 -7.73 -3.00 2.78
N MET A 100 -7.34 -4.19 2.34
CA MET A 100 -7.88 -4.84 1.14
C MET A 100 -9.39 -5.09 1.26
N ASP A 101 -9.84 -5.67 2.36
CA ASP A 101 -11.27 -5.93 2.57
C ASP A 101 -12.09 -4.62 2.51
N ILE A 102 -11.62 -3.57 3.18
CA ILE A 102 -12.25 -2.25 3.15
C ILE A 102 -12.35 -1.70 1.72
N GLN A 103 -11.23 -1.72 0.99
CA GLN A 103 -11.18 -1.14 -0.35
C GLN A 103 -11.98 -1.97 -1.38
N ILE A 104 -11.96 -3.29 -1.29
CA ILE A 104 -12.76 -4.17 -2.15
C ILE A 104 -14.26 -3.91 -1.94
N LYS A 105 -14.72 -3.88 -0.69
CA LYS A 105 -16.13 -3.60 -0.36
C LYS A 105 -16.57 -2.22 -0.86
N LYS A 106 -15.73 -1.20 -0.65
CA LYS A 106 -15.99 0.16 -1.13
C LYS A 106 -16.08 0.20 -2.65
N PHE A 107 -15.11 -0.39 -3.34
CA PHE A 107 -15.06 -0.45 -4.80
C PHE A 107 -16.28 -1.14 -5.39
N ARG A 108 -16.67 -2.30 -4.84
CA ARG A 108 -17.88 -3.03 -5.26
C ARG A 108 -19.13 -2.19 -5.12
N LYS A 109 -19.29 -1.52 -3.97
CA LYS A 109 -20.44 -0.63 -3.72
C LYS A 109 -20.51 0.51 -4.73
N GLU A 110 -19.37 1.17 -4.99
CA GLU A 110 -19.28 2.30 -5.93
C GLU A 110 -19.60 1.88 -7.38
N ASN A 111 -19.27 0.65 -7.76
CA ASN A 111 -19.43 0.14 -9.12
C ASN A 111 -20.63 -0.81 -9.30
N GLY A 112 -21.45 -0.99 -8.28
CA GLY A 112 -22.63 -1.87 -8.34
C GLY A 112 -22.29 -3.34 -8.58
N ILE A 113 -21.09 -3.80 -8.18
CA ILE A 113 -20.61 -5.17 -8.39
C ILE A 113 -21.14 -6.07 -7.27
N ARG A 114 -21.90 -7.10 -7.65
CA ARG A 114 -22.41 -8.12 -6.73
C ARG A 114 -21.46 -9.31 -6.69
N VAL A 115 -21.38 -9.97 -5.53
CA VAL A 115 -20.52 -11.16 -5.34
C VAL A 115 -20.91 -12.29 -6.29
N ASP A 116 -22.19 -12.40 -6.63
CA ASP A 116 -22.72 -13.46 -7.50
C ASP A 116 -22.41 -13.26 -8.99
N ASP A 117 -22.03 -12.05 -9.40
CA ASP A 117 -21.75 -11.70 -10.80
C ASP A 117 -20.34 -12.14 -11.24
N GLU A 118 -19.53 -12.67 -10.34
CA GLU A 118 -18.10 -12.99 -10.56
C GLU A 118 -17.80 -14.50 -10.62
N LYS A 119 -18.82 -15.36 -10.49
CA LYS A 119 -18.67 -16.82 -10.57
C LYS A 119 -18.71 -17.38 -11.99
#